data_7b9e1e3cc7cf2161ea1cf33fd21c9260
#
_entry.id   7b9e1e3cc7cf2161ea1cf33fd21c9260
#
_cell.length_a   1.000
_cell.length_b   1.000
_cell.length_c   1.000
_cell.angle_alpha   90.00
_cell.angle_beta   90.00
_cell.angle_gamma   90.00
#
_symmetry.space_group_name_H-M   'P 1'
#
loop_
_entity.id
_entity.type
_entity.pdbx_description
1 polymer ?
#
loop_
_entity_poly.entity_id
_entity_poly.type
_entity_poly.pdbx_seq_one_letter_code
_entity_poly.pdbx_strand_id
1 'polypeptide(L)'
;MNGATEIVIILAKKGITADSEFFRHSYKDVKKLPDDVFEIKKNSFSMLQEKNMKLLENERTLFDWASKQTYIALGNMMTVAAYLGIDSCAIEGFNKEKAEKYLSDMELLDLSEYGVSVMVSFGYRDEEQPKKIRRELKDVLEIIE
;
A
#
# COMPACT_ATOMS: atom_id res chain seq x y z
N MET A 1 -13.14 -17.80 5.41
CA MET A 1 -12.97 -17.45 3.98
C MET A 1 -13.06 -18.74 3.15
N ASN A 2 -14.21 -19.37 3.19
CA ASN A 2 -14.50 -20.49 2.29
C ASN A 2 -14.90 -19.85 0.95
N GLY A 3 -14.25 -20.20 -0.15
CA GLY A 3 -14.56 -19.68 -1.49
C GLY A 3 -13.52 -18.70 -2.09
N ALA A 4 -12.56 -18.20 -1.32
CA ALA A 4 -11.44 -17.44 -1.91
C ALA A 4 -10.50 -18.39 -2.66
N THR A 5 -10.25 -18.10 -3.93
CA THR A 5 -9.35 -18.89 -4.77
C THR A 5 -7.94 -18.30 -4.81
N GLU A 6 -7.82 -16.99 -4.59
CA GLU A 6 -6.56 -16.26 -4.67
C GLU A 6 -6.39 -15.33 -3.47
N ILE A 7 -5.15 -15.23 -2.97
CA ILE A 7 -4.75 -14.25 -1.96
C ILE A 7 -3.56 -13.46 -2.49
N VAL A 8 -3.72 -12.14 -2.54
CA VAL A 8 -2.64 -11.22 -2.89
C VAL A 8 -2.11 -10.60 -1.60
N ILE A 9 -0.79 -10.73 -1.38
CA ILE A 9 -0.08 -10.08 -0.28
C ILE A 9 0.61 -8.86 -0.85
N ILE A 10 0.25 -7.68 -0.35
CA ILE A 10 0.80 -6.42 -0.84
C ILE A 10 1.92 -5.99 0.10
N LEU A 11 3.11 -5.82 -0.48
CA LEU A 11 4.31 -5.44 0.22
C LEU A 11 4.57 -3.94 0.09
N ALA A 12 5.04 -3.32 1.17
CA ALA A 12 5.56 -1.96 1.14
C ALA A 12 7.08 -1.99 1.27
N LYS A 13 7.77 -1.19 0.44
CA LYS A 13 9.23 -1.06 0.52
C LYS A 13 9.60 -0.25 1.75
N LYS A 14 10.60 -0.73 2.48
CA LYS A 14 11.19 -0.06 3.65
C LYS A 14 12.21 1.00 3.21
N GLY A 15 12.46 1.97 4.09
CA GLY A 15 13.58 2.89 3.97
C GLY A 15 13.52 3.84 2.77
N ILE A 16 12.34 4.13 2.21
CA ILE A 16 12.23 5.06 1.08
C ILE A 16 12.42 6.50 1.58
N THR A 17 13.63 7.02 1.38
CA THR A 17 13.98 8.43 1.65
C THR A 17 14.40 9.14 0.36
N ALA A 18 14.57 10.46 0.43
CA ALA A 18 15.09 11.25 -0.68
C ALA A 18 16.51 10.81 -1.11
N ASP A 19 17.27 10.21 -0.21
CA ASP A 19 18.64 9.72 -0.47
C ASP A 19 18.69 8.23 -0.82
N SER A 20 17.54 7.52 -0.77
CA SER A 20 17.50 6.10 -1.06
C SER A 20 17.79 5.81 -2.54
N GLU A 21 18.43 4.68 -2.80
CA GLU A 21 18.68 4.19 -4.17
C GLU A 21 17.36 3.97 -4.94
N PHE A 22 16.30 3.57 -4.25
CA PHE A 22 14.96 3.45 -4.84
C PHE A 22 14.44 4.78 -5.38
N PHE A 23 14.63 5.89 -4.64
CA PHE A 23 14.26 7.22 -5.09
C PHE A 23 15.10 7.63 -6.31
N ARG A 24 16.42 7.48 -6.22
CA ARG A 24 17.34 7.78 -7.33
C ARG A 24 16.96 6.99 -8.58
N HIS A 25 16.84 5.68 -8.48
CA HIS A 25 16.47 4.81 -9.59
C HIS A 25 15.13 5.22 -10.24
N SER A 26 14.12 5.48 -9.42
CA SER A 26 12.79 5.87 -9.91
C SER A 26 12.81 7.15 -10.75
N TYR A 27 13.60 8.14 -10.34
CA TYR A 27 13.63 9.44 -11.00
C TYR A 27 14.69 9.55 -12.09
N LYS A 28 15.87 8.94 -11.91
CA LYS A 28 16.96 9.02 -12.88
C LYS A 28 16.89 7.93 -13.95
N ASP A 29 16.66 6.69 -13.55
CA ASP A 29 16.74 5.56 -14.49
C ASP A 29 15.40 5.27 -15.15
N VAL A 30 14.29 5.33 -14.40
CA VAL A 30 12.95 5.07 -14.95
C VAL A 30 12.36 6.31 -15.61
N LYS A 31 12.28 7.43 -14.89
CA LYS A 31 11.70 8.69 -15.42
C LYS A 31 12.67 9.51 -16.27
N LYS A 32 13.98 9.21 -16.19
CA LYS A 32 15.06 9.87 -16.97
C LYS A 32 15.08 11.39 -16.80
N LEU A 33 14.84 11.88 -15.58
CA LEU A 33 14.85 13.32 -15.32
C LEU A 33 16.24 13.94 -15.49
N PRO A 34 16.34 15.15 -16.03
CA PRO A 34 17.56 15.97 -16.00
C PRO A 34 18.07 16.18 -14.55
N ASP A 35 19.37 16.44 -14.38
CA ASP A 35 19.97 16.53 -13.04
C ASP A 35 19.41 17.68 -12.20
N ASP A 36 19.22 18.83 -12.80
CA ASP A 36 18.62 20.00 -12.16
C ASP A 36 17.18 19.73 -11.65
N VAL A 37 16.37 19.07 -12.46
CA VAL A 37 15.00 18.68 -12.09
C VAL A 37 15.02 17.60 -11.00
N PHE A 38 15.95 16.65 -11.08
CA PHE A 38 16.12 15.63 -10.06
C PHE A 38 16.45 16.24 -8.69
N GLU A 39 17.40 17.16 -8.62
CA GLU A 39 17.77 17.84 -7.37
C GLU A 39 16.60 18.64 -6.77
N ILE A 40 15.81 19.33 -7.60
CA ILE A 40 14.60 20.01 -7.14
C ILE A 40 13.61 19.01 -6.52
N LYS A 41 13.38 17.86 -7.17
CA LYS A 41 12.48 16.81 -6.66
C LYS A 41 12.98 16.18 -5.38
N LYS A 42 14.29 15.89 -5.31
CA LYS A 42 14.96 15.36 -4.13
C LYS A 42 14.78 16.28 -2.93
N ASN A 43 15.09 17.56 -3.09
CA ASN A 43 14.96 18.56 -2.04
C ASN A 43 13.50 18.73 -1.57
N SER A 44 12.56 18.75 -2.52
CA SER A 44 11.12 18.82 -2.20
C SER A 44 10.65 17.60 -1.42
N PHE A 45 11.13 16.42 -1.78
CA PHE A 45 10.78 15.16 -1.10
C PHE A 45 11.40 15.06 0.30
N SER A 46 12.67 15.49 0.46
CA SER A 46 13.32 15.60 1.77
C SER A 46 12.55 16.55 2.69
N MET A 47 12.18 17.75 2.19
CA MET A 47 11.38 18.71 2.95
C MET A 47 10.02 18.12 3.38
N LEU A 48 9.35 17.39 2.47
CA LEU A 48 8.10 16.72 2.77
C LEU A 48 8.27 15.73 3.93
N GLN A 49 9.30 14.87 3.83
CA GLN A 49 9.53 13.81 4.81
C GLN A 49 9.98 14.36 6.17
N GLU A 50 10.90 15.31 6.19
CA GLU A 50 11.51 15.81 7.42
C GLU A 50 10.61 16.83 8.14
N LYS A 51 10.11 17.82 7.39
CA LYS A 51 9.45 18.99 7.98
C LYS A 51 7.92 18.89 7.98
N ASN A 52 7.35 18.54 6.81
CA ASN A 52 5.90 18.64 6.67
C ASN A 52 5.18 17.45 7.32
N MET A 53 5.73 16.25 7.16
CA MET A 53 5.10 15.01 7.63
C MET A 53 5.85 14.32 8.77
N LYS A 54 7.09 14.74 9.07
CA LYS A 54 7.96 14.19 10.14
C LYS A 54 8.09 12.66 10.05
N LEU A 55 8.27 12.14 8.85
CA LEU A 55 8.30 10.71 8.59
C LEU A 55 9.58 10.02 9.04
N LEU A 56 10.66 10.80 9.25
CA LEU A 56 11.99 10.28 9.58
C LEU A 56 12.23 10.19 11.09
N GLU A 57 11.21 10.38 11.92
CA GLU A 57 11.32 10.24 13.37
C GLU A 57 11.68 8.81 13.80
N ASN A 58 11.17 7.82 13.10
CA ASN A 58 11.50 6.41 13.29
C ASN A 58 11.10 5.58 12.06
N GLU A 59 11.60 4.34 11.99
CA GLU A 59 11.35 3.42 10.88
C GLU A 59 9.87 3.07 10.71
N ARG A 60 9.11 2.98 11.80
CA ARG A 60 7.68 2.67 11.76
C ARG A 60 6.89 3.77 11.06
N THR A 61 7.16 5.04 11.39
CA THR A 61 6.47 6.19 10.78
C THR A 61 6.69 6.20 9.27
N LEU A 62 7.93 5.95 8.84
CA LEU A 62 8.28 5.88 7.44
C LEU A 62 7.62 4.70 6.73
N PHE A 63 7.60 3.53 7.37
CA PHE A 63 6.93 2.34 6.83
C PHE A 63 5.41 2.50 6.76
N ASP A 64 4.78 3.06 7.79
CA ASP A 64 3.34 3.32 7.81
C ASP A 64 2.93 4.29 6.69
N TRP A 65 3.78 5.28 6.39
CA TRP A 65 3.57 6.16 5.25
C TRP A 65 3.72 5.43 3.90
N ALA A 66 4.75 4.61 3.74
CA ALA A 66 4.93 3.78 2.54
C ALA A 66 3.77 2.80 2.33
N SER A 67 3.26 2.22 3.42
CA SER A 67 2.10 1.32 3.40
C SER A 67 0.83 2.00 2.87
N LYS A 68 0.61 3.29 3.12
CA LYS A 68 -0.55 4.02 2.57
C LYS A 68 -0.60 4.00 1.04
N GLN A 69 0.55 3.94 0.37
CA GLN A 69 0.60 3.85 -1.10
C GLN A 69 0.04 2.50 -1.60
N THR A 70 0.19 1.44 -0.81
CA THR A 70 -0.31 0.12 -1.18
C THR A 70 -1.84 0.04 -1.10
N TYR A 71 -2.48 0.87 -0.26
CA TYR A 71 -3.94 0.95 -0.17
C TYR A 71 -4.58 1.58 -1.40
N ILE A 72 -3.83 2.40 -2.15
CA ILE A 72 -4.27 2.89 -3.46
C ILE A 72 -4.38 1.70 -4.44
N ALA A 73 -3.38 0.83 -4.46
CA ALA A 73 -3.40 -0.39 -5.26
C ALA A 73 -4.51 -1.35 -4.81
N LEU A 74 -4.66 -1.55 -3.49
CA LEU A 74 -5.73 -2.35 -2.91
C LEU A 74 -7.12 -1.86 -3.37
N GLY A 75 -7.39 -0.57 -3.22
CA GLY A 75 -8.67 0.03 -3.64
C GLY A 75 -8.96 -0.17 -5.12
N ASN A 76 -7.94 0.02 -5.98
CA ASN A 76 -8.06 -0.21 -7.42
C ASN A 76 -8.34 -1.68 -7.74
N MET A 77 -7.61 -2.63 -7.14
CA MET A 77 -7.84 -4.06 -7.35
C MET A 77 -9.24 -4.48 -6.94
N MET A 78 -9.71 -4.05 -5.77
CA MET A 78 -11.07 -4.36 -5.29
C MET A 78 -12.15 -3.75 -6.18
N THR A 79 -11.93 -2.55 -6.69
CA THR A 79 -12.86 -1.89 -7.62
C THR A 79 -12.94 -2.64 -8.94
N VAL A 80 -11.79 -3.00 -9.52
CA VAL A 80 -11.75 -3.77 -10.78
C VAL A 80 -12.38 -5.16 -10.59
N ALA A 81 -12.09 -5.84 -9.48
CA ALA A 81 -12.70 -7.12 -9.16
C ALA A 81 -14.25 -7.01 -9.15
N ALA A 82 -14.78 -5.97 -8.51
CA ALA A 82 -16.21 -5.72 -8.47
C ALA A 82 -16.83 -5.52 -9.87
N TYR A 83 -16.13 -4.79 -10.77
CA TYR A 83 -16.56 -4.65 -12.16
C TYR A 83 -16.55 -5.96 -12.96
N LEU A 84 -15.66 -6.87 -12.60
CA LEU A 84 -15.57 -8.20 -13.21
C LEU A 84 -16.51 -9.24 -12.57
N GLY A 85 -17.30 -8.84 -11.57
CA GLY A 85 -18.17 -9.77 -10.82
C GLY A 85 -17.41 -10.70 -9.88
N ILE A 86 -16.19 -10.35 -9.49
CA ILE A 86 -15.36 -11.09 -8.54
C ILE A 86 -15.49 -10.45 -7.17
N ASP A 87 -15.76 -11.26 -6.16
CA ASP A 87 -15.77 -10.80 -4.77
C ASP A 87 -14.36 -10.61 -4.25
N SER A 88 -14.20 -9.62 -3.38
CA SER A 88 -12.94 -9.33 -2.74
C SER A 88 -13.10 -8.98 -1.26
N CYS A 89 -12.11 -9.34 -0.45
CA CYS A 89 -12.07 -9.01 0.96
C CYS A 89 -10.67 -8.55 1.35
N ALA A 90 -10.55 -7.28 1.78
CA ALA A 90 -9.31 -6.76 2.36
C ALA A 90 -9.08 -7.41 3.72
N ILE A 91 -7.84 -7.79 4.01
CA ILE A 91 -7.43 -8.50 5.21
C ILE A 91 -6.35 -7.69 5.92
N GLU A 92 -6.70 -7.12 7.07
CA GLU A 92 -5.76 -6.47 8.00
C GLU A 92 -5.63 -7.23 9.33
N GLY A 93 -6.62 -8.07 9.66
CA GLY A 93 -6.70 -8.81 10.91
C GLY A 93 -5.78 -10.04 10.95
N PHE A 94 -4.50 -9.88 10.65
CA PHE A 94 -3.49 -10.95 10.72
C PHE A 94 -2.32 -10.57 11.63
N ASN A 95 -1.60 -11.57 12.11
CA ASN A 95 -0.35 -11.33 12.86
C ASN A 95 0.76 -11.05 11.86
N LYS A 96 1.16 -9.77 11.76
CA LYS A 96 2.17 -9.30 10.81
C LYS A 96 3.51 -10.02 10.97
N GLU A 97 4.02 -10.15 12.19
CA GLU A 97 5.31 -10.78 12.47
C GLU A 97 5.34 -12.24 12.02
N LYS A 98 4.24 -12.98 12.29
CA LYS A 98 4.13 -14.38 11.84
C LYS A 98 4.03 -14.50 10.33
N ALA A 99 3.30 -13.60 9.68
CA ALA A 99 3.18 -13.59 8.22
C ALA A 99 4.53 -13.26 7.56
N GLU A 100 5.21 -12.23 8.03
CA GLU A 100 6.53 -11.83 7.56
C GLU A 100 7.57 -12.94 7.76
N LYS A 101 7.58 -13.55 8.96
CA LYS A 101 8.48 -14.69 9.23
C LYS A 101 8.20 -15.86 8.29
N TYR A 102 6.95 -16.23 8.11
CA TYR A 102 6.58 -17.35 7.23
C TYR A 102 7.03 -17.10 5.79
N LEU A 103 6.80 -15.90 5.25
CA LEU A 103 7.22 -15.55 3.89
C LEU A 103 8.74 -15.50 3.75
N SER A 104 9.44 -15.03 4.77
CA SER A 104 10.90 -14.99 4.79
C SER A 104 11.51 -16.39 4.89
N ASP A 105 10.96 -17.27 5.74
CA ASP A 105 11.39 -18.66 5.87
C ASP A 105 11.22 -19.44 4.54
N MET A 106 10.27 -19.02 3.70
CA MET A 106 10.04 -19.58 2.35
C MET A 106 10.85 -18.87 1.25
N GLU A 107 11.73 -17.96 1.59
CA GLU A 107 12.53 -17.15 0.65
C GLU A 107 11.67 -16.30 -0.32
N LEU A 108 10.43 -16.00 0.05
CA LEU A 108 9.49 -15.18 -0.75
C LEU A 108 9.53 -13.69 -0.38
N LEU A 109 10.14 -13.34 0.75
CA LEU A 109 10.18 -11.97 1.26
C LEU A 109 11.54 -11.66 1.87
N ASP A 110 12.23 -10.67 1.31
CA ASP A 110 13.38 -10.04 1.95
C ASP A 110 12.91 -8.99 2.95
N LEU A 111 13.02 -9.31 4.23
CA LEU A 111 12.61 -8.42 5.33
C LEU A 111 13.50 -7.20 5.50
N SER A 112 14.71 -7.17 4.92
CA SER A 112 15.55 -5.97 4.90
C SER A 112 15.01 -4.90 3.95
N GLU A 113 14.32 -5.33 2.89
CA GLU A 113 13.84 -4.47 1.81
C GLU A 113 12.35 -4.16 1.89
N TYR A 114 11.53 -5.14 2.33
CA TYR A 114 10.08 -5.05 2.30
C TYR A 114 9.44 -5.49 3.62
N GLY A 115 8.20 -5.06 3.84
CA GLY A 115 7.32 -5.57 4.88
C GLY A 115 5.92 -5.80 4.33
N VAL A 116 5.17 -6.67 4.99
CA VAL A 116 3.76 -6.91 4.65
C VAL A 116 2.95 -5.68 5.07
N SER A 117 2.20 -5.12 4.12
CA SER A 117 1.30 -3.99 4.37
C SER A 117 -0.13 -4.47 4.61
N VAL A 118 -0.73 -5.07 3.62
CA VAL A 118 -2.13 -5.53 3.63
C VAL A 118 -2.26 -6.73 2.73
N MET A 119 -3.28 -7.55 2.95
CA MET A 119 -3.64 -8.66 2.06
C MET A 119 -5.05 -8.45 1.51
N VAL A 120 -5.34 -9.08 0.39
CA VAL A 120 -6.68 -9.13 -0.17
C VAL A 120 -6.93 -10.51 -0.75
N SER A 121 -8.11 -11.05 -0.48
CA SER A 121 -8.58 -12.29 -1.12
C SER A 121 -9.57 -11.99 -2.22
N PHE A 122 -9.54 -12.81 -3.27
CA PHE A 122 -10.47 -12.78 -4.39
C PHE A 122 -11.10 -14.14 -4.58
N GLY A 123 -12.34 -14.16 -5.07
CA GLY A 123 -13.06 -15.41 -5.33
C GLY A 123 -14.51 -15.15 -5.68
N TYR A 124 -15.25 -16.22 -5.83
CA TYR A 124 -16.68 -16.18 -6.05
C TYR A 124 -17.40 -16.68 -4.79
N ARG A 125 -18.46 -15.98 -4.39
CA ARG A 125 -19.27 -16.42 -3.27
C ARG A 125 -20.16 -17.59 -3.71
N ASP A 126 -20.42 -18.46 -2.80
CA ASP A 126 -21.37 -19.57 -2.92
C ASP A 126 -22.69 -19.31 -2.16
N GLU A 127 -22.78 -18.18 -1.45
CA GLU A 127 -23.92 -17.78 -0.66
C GLU A 127 -24.52 -16.46 -1.18
N GLU A 128 -25.81 -16.22 -0.86
CA GLU A 128 -26.47 -14.97 -1.21
C GLU A 128 -25.84 -13.78 -0.47
N GLN A 129 -25.62 -12.67 -1.19
CA GLN A 129 -25.00 -11.50 -0.59
C GLN A 129 -25.93 -10.86 0.45
N PRO A 130 -25.49 -10.67 1.70
CA PRO A 130 -26.27 -9.93 2.67
C PRO A 130 -26.47 -8.48 2.21
N LYS A 131 -27.62 -7.90 2.58
CA LYS A 131 -27.92 -6.50 2.25
C LYS A 131 -26.81 -5.57 2.77
N LYS A 132 -26.26 -4.77 1.87
CA LYS A 132 -25.24 -3.76 2.24
C LYS A 132 -25.88 -2.66 3.08
N ILE A 133 -25.30 -2.44 4.25
CA ILE A 133 -25.67 -1.32 5.14
C ILE A 133 -24.60 -0.25 5.01
N ARG A 134 -25.01 0.99 4.74
CA ARG A 134 -24.12 2.16 4.63
C ARG A 134 -24.78 3.33 5.35
N ARG A 135 -23.93 4.23 5.87
CA ARG A 135 -24.42 5.54 6.34
C ARG A 135 -24.91 6.37 5.15
N GLU A 136 -25.81 7.31 5.41
CA GLU A 136 -26.24 8.27 4.40
C GLU A 136 -25.04 9.10 3.92
N LEU A 137 -25.06 9.51 2.64
CA LEU A 137 -23.94 10.26 2.06
C LEU A 137 -23.70 11.58 2.81
N LYS A 138 -24.76 12.27 3.23
CA LYS A 138 -24.71 13.52 4.03
C LYS A 138 -23.98 13.36 5.37
N ASP A 139 -23.89 12.14 5.93
CA ASP A 139 -23.22 11.86 7.20
C ASP A 139 -21.71 11.63 7.04
N VAL A 140 -21.22 11.52 5.80
CA VAL A 140 -19.83 11.21 5.48
C VAL A 140 -19.19 12.17 4.48
N LEU A 141 -19.99 13.05 3.86
CA LEU A 141 -19.53 14.02 2.87
C LEU A 141 -20.15 15.38 3.14
N GLU A 142 -19.33 16.40 3.24
CA GLU A 142 -19.71 17.80 3.28
C GLU A 142 -19.19 18.50 2.02
N ILE A 143 -20.05 19.22 1.33
CA ILE A 143 -19.68 20.03 0.16
C ILE A 143 -19.66 21.48 0.61
N ILE A 144 -18.50 22.12 0.52
CA ILE A 144 -18.28 23.54 0.81
C ILE A 144 -18.25 24.27 -0.52
N GLU A 145 -19.20 25.19 -0.74
CA GLU A 145 -19.28 26.07 -1.92
C GLU A 145 -18.51 27.37 -1.72
#